data_44a28ec1b64d5b28492197a935f691e2
#
_entry.id   44a28ec1b64d5b28492197a935f691e2
#
_cell.length_a   1.000
_cell.length_b   1.000
_cell.length_c   1.000
_cell.angle_alpha   90.00
_cell.angle_beta   90.00
_cell.angle_gamma   90.00
#
_symmetry.space_group_name_H-M   'P 1'
#
loop_
_entity.id
_entity.type
_entity.pdbx_description
1 polymer ?
#
loop_
_entity_poly.entity_id
_entity_poly.type
_entity_poly.pdbx_seq_one_letter_code
_entity_poly.pdbx_strand_id
1 'polypeptide(L)'
;MKKEKETKVVEVTEYPHEALQKVEDTRQVFWKSYKLHNTFKMIVMMFCLAAIIVAFIVFPTIMKGNSGLQTGLTITVAIIALGGTYGYSLYVRKKFERKMKEYFDLYFNCCNEYVFGEKPFSEATLQNPGKITLEDFTEAGLYKDVIETGSRGLTTFKYNDLEMSIVDCAGNVKAEKRMKPVFVGKMVRTAAKYDGEYPVYVYIKGNERALPPTNMEGVENVFENEKMVIYSNYKDWKKVINGTVQKALEAVKTEKILVDVAFSIGKGKVFVMLGYDDPLMVLPLQQEFDYKPTEVYKGNMSVICKVIEALNK
;
A
#
# COMPACT_ATOMS: atom_id res chain seq x y z
N MET A 1 -34.45 34.46 -19.11
CA MET A 1 -33.45 33.45 -19.47
C MET A 1 -33.32 32.45 -18.31
N LYS A 2 -33.96 31.28 -18.39
CA LYS A 2 -33.80 30.19 -17.48
C LYS A 2 -32.49 29.48 -17.85
N LYS A 3 -31.50 29.46 -16.94
CA LYS A 3 -30.34 28.59 -17.06
C LYS A 3 -30.79 27.14 -16.88
N GLU A 4 -30.81 26.37 -17.94
CA GLU A 4 -30.90 24.93 -17.88
C GLU A 4 -29.71 24.43 -17.04
N LYS A 5 -30.02 23.74 -15.97
CA LYS A 5 -29.06 22.96 -15.23
C LYS A 5 -28.77 21.73 -16.10
N GLU A 6 -27.60 21.71 -16.74
CA GLU A 6 -27.03 20.47 -17.29
C GLU A 6 -26.99 19.45 -16.16
N THR A 7 -27.84 18.47 -16.24
CA THR A 7 -27.76 17.27 -15.43
C THR A 7 -26.56 16.50 -15.93
N LYS A 8 -25.39 16.62 -15.26
CA LYS A 8 -24.27 15.73 -15.51
C LYS A 8 -24.79 14.31 -15.33
N VAL A 9 -24.89 13.59 -16.43
CA VAL A 9 -25.05 12.14 -16.42
C VAL A 9 -23.79 11.61 -15.75
N VAL A 10 -23.95 11.09 -14.53
CA VAL A 10 -22.89 10.37 -13.86
C VAL A 10 -22.75 9.07 -14.65
N GLU A 11 -21.71 8.97 -15.49
CA GLU A 11 -21.32 7.68 -16.05
C GLU A 11 -21.09 6.74 -14.86
N VAL A 12 -21.95 5.75 -14.73
CA VAL A 12 -21.79 4.70 -13.74
C VAL A 12 -20.61 3.87 -14.23
N THR A 13 -19.47 3.98 -13.57
CA THR A 13 -18.31 3.15 -13.88
C THR A 13 -18.69 1.70 -13.61
N GLU A 14 -18.75 0.89 -14.66
CA GLU A 14 -19.03 -0.54 -14.55
C GLU A 14 -17.73 -1.25 -14.15
N TYR A 15 -17.74 -1.86 -12.97
CA TYR A 15 -16.57 -2.59 -12.47
C TYR A 15 -16.51 -3.99 -13.08
N PRO A 16 -15.33 -4.47 -13.49
CA PRO A 16 -15.19 -5.74 -14.17
C PRO A 16 -15.43 -6.98 -13.28
N HIS A 17 -15.58 -6.78 -11.97
CA HIS A 17 -15.78 -7.85 -11.01
C HIS A 17 -16.57 -7.36 -9.79
N GLU A 18 -17.47 -8.21 -9.27
CA GLU A 18 -18.33 -7.89 -8.12
C GLU A 18 -17.54 -7.48 -6.87
N ALA A 19 -16.39 -8.10 -6.64
CA ALA A 19 -15.52 -7.74 -5.52
C ALA A 19 -15.06 -6.27 -5.58
N LEU A 20 -14.73 -5.77 -6.77
CA LEU A 20 -14.32 -4.37 -6.97
C LEU A 20 -15.51 -3.41 -6.82
N GLN A 21 -16.70 -3.78 -7.30
CA GLN A 21 -17.92 -3.04 -7.07
C GLN A 21 -18.21 -2.91 -5.58
N LYS A 22 -18.05 -3.98 -4.81
CA LYS A 22 -18.25 -3.99 -3.36
C LYS A 22 -17.31 -3.02 -2.63
N VAL A 23 -16.08 -2.84 -3.12
CA VAL A 23 -15.15 -1.83 -2.59
C VAL A 23 -15.74 -0.42 -2.75
N GLU A 24 -16.21 -0.08 -3.95
CA GLU A 24 -16.78 1.23 -4.23
C GLU A 24 -18.05 1.49 -3.41
N ASP A 25 -18.94 0.53 -3.35
CA ASP A 25 -20.19 0.65 -2.57
C ASP A 25 -19.89 0.91 -1.09
N THR A 26 -18.93 0.16 -0.53
CA THR A 26 -18.50 0.34 0.87
C THR A 26 -17.83 1.69 1.07
N ARG A 27 -16.99 2.13 0.12
CA ARG A 27 -16.36 3.44 0.13
C ARG A 27 -17.40 4.56 0.20
N GLN A 28 -18.43 4.49 -0.65
CA GLN A 28 -19.49 5.50 -0.69
C GLN A 28 -20.24 5.60 0.64
N VAL A 29 -20.60 4.45 1.22
CA VAL A 29 -21.29 4.41 2.53
C VAL A 29 -20.39 4.98 3.62
N PHE A 30 -19.11 4.57 3.64
CA PHE A 30 -18.14 5.06 4.59
C PHE A 30 -17.91 6.56 4.45
N TRP A 31 -17.71 7.05 3.23
CA TRP A 31 -17.47 8.46 2.95
C TRP A 31 -18.66 9.35 3.33
N LYS A 32 -19.88 8.95 2.99
CA LYS A 32 -21.10 9.66 3.39
C LYS A 32 -21.19 9.80 4.92
N SER A 33 -20.93 8.69 5.63
CA SER A 33 -20.95 8.69 7.10
C SER A 33 -19.82 9.57 7.69
N TYR A 34 -18.62 9.49 7.15
CA TYR A 34 -17.48 10.32 7.57
C TYR A 34 -17.75 11.81 7.35
N LYS A 35 -18.22 12.18 6.16
CA LYS A 35 -18.56 13.57 5.80
C LYS A 35 -19.61 14.14 6.74
N LEU A 36 -20.67 13.39 7.02
CA LEU A 36 -21.73 13.81 7.95
C LEU A 36 -21.17 14.10 9.34
N HIS A 37 -20.38 13.19 9.91
CA HIS A 37 -19.80 13.37 11.24
C HIS A 37 -18.78 14.51 11.30
N ASN A 38 -17.99 14.68 10.24
CA ASN A 38 -17.06 15.79 10.15
C ASN A 38 -17.76 17.15 10.04
N THR A 39 -18.84 17.21 9.25
CA THR A 39 -19.69 18.41 9.17
C THR A 39 -20.32 18.71 10.53
N PHE A 40 -20.86 17.70 11.22
CA PHE A 40 -21.42 17.89 12.56
C PHE A 40 -20.36 18.36 13.57
N LYS A 41 -19.14 17.80 13.51
CA LYS A 41 -18.00 18.28 14.31
C LYS A 41 -17.70 19.76 14.07
N MET A 42 -17.70 20.20 12.82
CA MET A 42 -17.50 21.62 12.47
C MET A 42 -18.61 22.50 13.05
N ILE A 43 -19.87 22.06 12.96
CA ILE A 43 -21.03 22.78 13.53
C ILE A 43 -20.88 22.89 15.05
N VAL A 44 -20.58 21.80 15.75
CA VAL A 44 -20.35 21.81 17.21
C VAL A 44 -19.23 22.78 17.58
N MET A 45 -18.12 22.76 16.85
CA MET A 45 -17.00 23.65 17.09
C MET A 45 -17.39 25.12 16.91
N MET A 46 -18.18 25.44 15.88
CA MET A 46 -18.71 26.80 15.65
C MET A 46 -19.64 27.25 16.79
N PHE A 47 -20.53 26.37 17.27
CA PHE A 47 -21.41 26.68 18.41
C PHE A 47 -20.62 26.89 19.70
N CYS A 48 -19.61 26.05 19.97
CA CYS A 48 -18.74 26.24 21.13
C CYS A 48 -17.97 27.56 21.08
N LEU A 49 -17.43 27.91 19.91
CA LEU A 49 -16.76 29.21 19.72
C LEU A 49 -17.71 30.38 19.94
N ALA A 50 -18.93 30.32 19.37
CA ALA A 50 -19.96 31.33 19.58
C ALA A 50 -20.35 31.47 21.05
N ALA A 51 -20.48 30.34 21.76
CA ALA A 51 -20.80 30.35 23.21
C ALA A 51 -19.71 31.06 24.03
N ILE A 52 -18.44 30.81 23.70
CA ILE A 52 -17.30 31.49 24.36
C ILE A 52 -17.36 33.01 24.09
N ILE A 53 -17.57 33.42 22.84
CA ILE A 53 -17.67 34.83 22.48
C ILE A 53 -18.82 35.51 23.22
N VAL A 54 -20.01 34.87 23.24
CA VAL A 54 -21.17 35.37 23.96
C VAL A 54 -20.88 35.50 25.47
N ALA A 55 -20.21 34.52 26.07
CA ALA A 55 -19.83 34.57 27.48
C ALA A 55 -18.90 35.76 27.78
N PHE A 56 -17.94 36.06 26.90
CA PHE A 56 -17.07 37.23 27.03
C PHE A 56 -17.78 38.59 26.93
N ILE A 57 -18.90 38.64 26.20
CA ILE A 57 -19.70 39.88 26.04
C ILE A 57 -20.76 40.02 27.12
N VAL A 58 -21.47 38.94 27.40
CA VAL A 58 -22.69 38.98 28.25
C VAL A 58 -22.30 39.03 29.73
N PHE A 59 -21.35 38.22 30.20
CA PHE A 59 -21.01 38.20 31.63
C PHE A 59 -20.49 39.55 32.17
N PRO A 60 -19.63 40.33 31.48
CA PRO A 60 -19.27 41.67 31.88
C PRO A 60 -20.45 42.64 31.98
N THR A 61 -21.44 42.45 31.10
CA THR A 61 -22.61 43.36 31.05
C THR A 61 -23.58 43.08 32.16
N ILE A 62 -23.83 41.83 32.52
CA ILE A 62 -24.80 41.42 33.55
C ILE A 62 -24.22 41.49 34.95
N MET A 63 -22.94 41.16 35.13
CA MET A 63 -22.30 41.04 36.45
C MET A 63 -21.42 42.26 36.82
N LYS A 64 -21.96 43.46 36.61
CA LYS A 64 -21.29 44.69 36.96
C LYS A 64 -20.97 44.71 38.46
N GLY A 65 -19.68 44.83 38.80
CA GLY A 65 -19.16 44.92 40.17
C GLY A 65 -18.58 43.64 40.78
N ASN A 66 -18.60 42.50 40.12
CA ASN A 66 -17.96 41.25 40.60
C ASN A 66 -17.05 40.61 39.55
N SER A 67 -15.86 41.17 39.37
CA SER A 67 -14.90 40.75 38.36
C SER A 67 -14.41 39.29 38.54
N GLY A 68 -14.31 38.79 39.78
CA GLY A 68 -13.88 37.43 40.08
C GLY A 68 -14.90 36.40 39.61
N LEU A 69 -16.18 36.60 39.89
CA LEU A 69 -17.27 35.69 39.46
C LEU A 69 -17.40 35.69 37.94
N GLN A 70 -17.34 36.84 37.30
CA GLN A 70 -17.37 37.03 35.85
C GLN A 70 -16.26 36.22 35.15
N THR A 71 -15.01 36.39 35.60
CA THR A 71 -13.85 35.68 35.06
C THR A 71 -14.01 34.16 35.25
N GLY A 72 -14.43 33.74 36.48
CA GLY A 72 -14.67 32.32 36.79
C GLY A 72 -15.70 31.68 35.88
N LEU A 73 -16.85 32.31 35.63
CA LEU A 73 -17.88 31.78 34.71
C LEU A 73 -17.43 31.72 33.25
N THR A 74 -16.73 32.75 32.80
CA THR A 74 -16.19 32.77 31.43
C THR A 74 -15.19 31.62 31.22
N ILE A 75 -14.29 31.41 32.15
CA ILE A 75 -13.32 30.29 32.12
C ILE A 75 -14.05 28.94 32.15
N THR A 76 -15.07 28.82 33.00
CA THR A 76 -15.87 27.58 33.08
C THR A 76 -16.56 27.24 31.76
N VAL A 77 -17.20 28.23 31.11
CA VAL A 77 -17.81 28.04 29.79
C VAL A 77 -16.75 27.64 28.74
N ALA A 78 -15.59 28.29 28.75
CA ALA A 78 -14.51 27.96 27.84
C ALA A 78 -13.99 26.52 28.04
N ILE A 79 -13.80 26.07 29.28
CA ILE A 79 -13.36 24.71 29.60
C ILE A 79 -14.39 23.68 29.15
N ILE A 80 -15.70 23.90 29.41
CA ILE A 80 -16.76 23.00 28.99
C ILE A 80 -16.83 22.94 27.45
N ALA A 81 -16.78 24.08 26.77
CA ALA A 81 -16.83 24.14 25.32
C ALA A 81 -15.65 23.45 24.64
N LEU A 82 -14.42 23.73 25.12
CA LEU A 82 -13.19 23.11 24.60
C LEU A 82 -13.15 21.62 24.94
N GLY A 83 -13.48 21.24 26.16
CA GLY A 83 -13.53 19.84 26.60
C GLY A 83 -14.55 19.02 25.83
N GLY A 84 -15.75 19.56 25.60
CA GLY A 84 -16.79 18.93 24.79
C GLY A 84 -16.38 18.75 23.34
N THR A 85 -15.79 19.78 22.72
CA THR A 85 -15.28 19.71 21.35
C THR A 85 -14.15 18.69 21.21
N TYR A 86 -13.22 18.69 22.16
CA TYR A 86 -12.12 17.70 22.18
C TYR A 86 -12.64 16.28 22.38
N GLY A 87 -13.51 16.05 23.36
CA GLY A 87 -14.13 14.75 23.61
C GLY A 87 -14.90 14.21 22.40
N TYR A 88 -15.70 15.05 21.74
CA TYR A 88 -16.38 14.67 20.51
C TYR A 88 -15.41 14.36 19.38
N SER A 89 -14.33 15.15 19.23
CA SER A 89 -13.29 14.90 18.24
C SER A 89 -12.61 13.54 18.44
N LEU A 90 -12.28 13.18 19.70
CA LEU A 90 -11.72 11.87 20.06
C LEU A 90 -12.70 10.73 19.76
N TYR A 91 -14.00 10.92 20.11
CA TYR A 91 -15.03 9.95 19.80
C TYR A 91 -15.15 9.66 18.30
N VAL A 92 -15.23 10.73 17.48
CA VAL A 92 -15.29 10.61 16.02
C VAL A 92 -14.05 9.91 15.48
N ARG A 93 -12.87 10.32 15.94
CA ARG A 93 -11.60 9.72 15.52
C ARG A 93 -11.57 8.21 15.81
N LYS A 94 -11.82 7.78 17.05
CA LYS A 94 -11.83 6.36 17.43
C LYS A 94 -12.86 5.54 16.64
N LYS A 95 -14.06 6.10 16.43
CA LYS A 95 -15.11 5.45 15.64
C LYS A 95 -14.68 5.22 14.20
N PHE A 96 -14.03 6.21 13.57
CA PHE A 96 -13.62 6.10 12.18
C PHE A 96 -12.29 5.36 12.00
N GLU A 97 -11.39 5.37 12.98
CA GLU A 97 -10.18 4.52 12.95
C GLU A 97 -10.55 3.02 12.86
N ARG A 98 -11.52 2.57 13.65
CA ARG A 98 -12.00 1.18 13.59
C ARG A 98 -12.66 0.86 12.25
N LYS A 99 -13.59 1.71 11.80
CA LYS A 99 -14.27 1.54 10.52
C LYS A 99 -13.30 1.60 9.33
N MET A 100 -12.28 2.45 9.41
CA MET A 100 -11.23 2.53 8.41
C MET A 100 -10.47 1.21 8.31
N LYS A 101 -10.12 0.61 9.45
CA LYS A 101 -9.47 -0.70 9.47
C LYS A 101 -10.36 -1.76 8.80
N GLU A 102 -11.64 -1.83 9.19
CA GLU A 102 -12.62 -2.75 8.60
C GLU A 102 -12.74 -2.56 7.07
N TYR A 103 -12.72 -1.31 6.61
CA TYR A 103 -12.75 -0.98 5.19
C TYR A 103 -11.45 -1.36 4.47
N PHE A 104 -10.29 -1.14 5.08
CA PHE A 104 -9.00 -1.60 4.54
C PHE A 104 -8.97 -3.12 4.39
N ASP A 105 -9.41 -3.85 5.41
CA ASP A 105 -9.45 -5.31 5.36
C ASP A 105 -10.36 -5.81 4.24
N LEU A 106 -11.54 -5.20 4.08
CA LEU A 106 -12.45 -5.50 2.97
C LEU A 106 -11.81 -5.20 1.61
N TYR A 107 -11.19 -4.05 1.46
CA TYR A 107 -10.51 -3.67 0.23
C TYR A 107 -9.42 -4.66 -0.17
N PHE A 108 -8.52 -5.02 0.75
CA PHE A 108 -7.47 -6.00 0.49
C PHE A 108 -8.06 -7.36 0.12
N ASN A 109 -9.10 -7.82 0.82
CA ASN A 109 -9.76 -9.08 0.52
C ASN A 109 -10.40 -9.06 -0.87
N CYS A 110 -11.11 -8.00 -1.23
CA CYS A 110 -11.75 -7.87 -2.55
C CYS A 110 -10.71 -7.77 -3.68
N CYS A 111 -9.62 -7.02 -3.48
CA CYS A 111 -8.53 -6.96 -4.45
C CYS A 111 -7.83 -8.33 -4.60
N ASN A 112 -7.61 -9.05 -3.51
CA ASN A 112 -7.04 -10.39 -3.55
C ASN A 112 -7.99 -11.39 -4.24
N GLU A 113 -9.30 -11.29 -3.98
CA GLU A 113 -10.30 -12.10 -4.67
C GLU A 113 -10.27 -11.86 -6.19
N TYR A 114 -10.20 -10.60 -6.61
CA TYR A 114 -10.08 -10.25 -8.02
C TYR A 114 -8.79 -10.74 -8.66
N VAL A 115 -7.66 -10.68 -7.94
CA VAL A 115 -6.33 -11.04 -8.47
C VAL A 115 -6.11 -12.54 -8.44
N PHE A 116 -6.50 -13.21 -7.34
CA PHE A 116 -6.15 -14.60 -7.04
C PHE A 116 -7.37 -15.55 -6.97
N GLY A 117 -8.58 -15.05 -7.21
CA GLY A 117 -9.82 -15.86 -7.08
C GLY A 117 -10.07 -16.85 -8.22
N GLU A 118 -9.36 -16.72 -9.34
CA GLU A 118 -9.54 -17.55 -10.53
C GLU A 118 -8.30 -18.40 -10.82
N LYS A 119 -8.50 -19.57 -11.43
CA LYS A 119 -7.39 -20.41 -11.91
C LYS A 119 -6.46 -19.60 -12.82
N PRO A 120 -5.13 -19.80 -12.72
CA PRO A 120 -4.40 -20.86 -12.01
C PRO A 120 -4.11 -20.59 -10.54
N PHE A 121 -4.65 -19.51 -9.94
CA PHE A 121 -4.51 -19.19 -8.53
C PHE A 121 -5.55 -19.95 -7.68
N SER A 122 -5.20 -20.20 -6.43
CA SER A 122 -6.09 -20.81 -5.44
C SER A 122 -5.65 -20.51 -4.00
N GLU A 123 -6.52 -20.77 -3.04
CA GLU A 123 -6.25 -20.71 -1.59
C GLU A 123 -5.67 -19.38 -1.10
N ALA A 124 -6.08 -18.27 -1.72
CA ALA A 124 -5.59 -16.94 -1.30
C ALA A 124 -6.13 -16.59 0.09
N THR A 125 -5.21 -16.30 1.02
CA THR A 125 -5.53 -15.92 2.39
C THR A 125 -4.77 -14.66 2.78
N LEU A 126 -5.49 -13.64 3.23
CA LEU A 126 -4.93 -12.40 3.73
C LEU A 126 -4.69 -12.47 5.25
N GLN A 127 -3.47 -12.15 5.67
CA GLN A 127 -3.13 -11.88 7.05
C GLN A 127 -2.94 -10.36 7.24
N ASN A 128 -3.80 -9.76 8.07
CA ASN A 128 -3.68 -8.36 8.42
C ASN A 128 -3.82 -8.15 9.94
N PRO A 129 -2.79 -7.67 10.64
CA PRO A 129 -1.52 -7.17 10.12
C PRO A 129 -0.53 -8.31 9.85
N GLY A 130 -0.35 -8.65 8.56
CA GLY A 130 0.74 -9.50 8.12
C GLY A 130 1.99 -8.66 7.94
N LYS A 131 3.09 -9.07 8.57
CA LYS A 131 4.34 -8.32 8.52
C LYS A 131 5.47 -9.22 8.07
N ILE A 132 6.45 -8.62 7.41
CA ILE A 132 7.77 -9.20 7.21
C ILE A 132 8.75 -8.56 8.17
N THR A 133 9.75 -9.30 8.57
CA THR A 133 10.86 -8.78 9.37
C THR A 133 11.89 -8.08 8.49
N LEU A 134 12.78 -7.31 9.11
CA LEU A 134 13.95 -6.76 8.41
C LEU A 134 14.81 -7.89 7.84
N GLU A 135 14.94 -8.99 8.55
CA GLU A 135 15.69 -10.18 8.12
C GLU A 135 15.08 -10.80 6.86
N ASP A 136 13.75 -11.00 6.82
CA ASP A 136 13.05 -11.48 5.61
C ASP A 136 13.32 -10.59 4.38
N PHE A 137 13.35 -9.26 4.59
CA PHE A 137 13.59 -8.32 3.51
C PHE A 137 15.05 -8.36 3.03
N THR A 138 15.99 -8.40 3.98
CA THR A 138 17.44 -8.41 3.68
C THR A 138 17.92 -9.76 3.16
N GLU A 139 17.23 -10.86 3.49
CA GLU A 139 17.52 -12.20 2.95
C GLU A 139 17.44 -12.21 1.41
N ALA A 140 16.58 -11.41 0.82
CA ALA A 140 16.49 -11.26 -0.63
C ALA A 140 17.81 -10.77 -1.26
N GLY A 141 18.66 -10.07 -0.52
CA GLY A 141 19.96 -9.57 -0.97
C GLY A 141 19.93 -8.51 -2.08
N LEU A 142 18.73 -8.01 -2.42
CA LEU A 142 18.52 -7.07 -3.53
C LEU A 142 18.75 -5.60 -3.13
N TYR A 143 18.69 -5.28 -1.85
CA TYR A 143 18.86 -3.92 -1.31
C TYR A 143 19.78 -3.96 -0.09
N LYS A 144 20.85 -3.14 -0.10
CA LYS A 144 21.77 -3.01 1.05
C LYS A 144 21.34 -1.88 1.99
N ASP A 145 21.96 -1.92 3.18
CA ASP A 145 21.89 -0.85 4.18
C ASP A 145 20.47 -0.50 4.61
N VAL A 146 19.51 -1.40 4.35
CA VAL A 146 18.15 -1.27 4.85
C VAL A 146 18.16 -1.52 6.34
N ILE A 147 17.72 -0.51 7.12
CA ILE A 147 17.73 -0.53 8.59
C ILE A 147 16.32 -0.61 9.17
N GLU A 148 15.31 -0.34 8.34
CA GLU A 148 13.91 -0.39 8.75
C GLU A 148 13.05 -0.85 7.59
N THR A 149 12.08 -1.72 7.87
CA THR A 149 11.05 -2.16 6.93
C THR A 149 9.67 -1.83 7.44
N GLY A 150 8.83 -1.31 6.55
CA GLY A 150 7.38 -1.23 6.76
C GLY A 150 6.69 -2.29 5.90
N SER A 151 5.68 -2.96 6.43
CA SER A 151 4.93 -3.93 5.64
C SER A 151 3.48 -4.05 6.10
N ARG A 152 2.60 -4.48 5.18
CA ARG A 152 1.19 -4.71 5.45
C ARG A 152 0.61 -5.73 4.46
N GLY A 153 -0.46 -6.41 4.86
CA GLY A 153 -1.25 -7.21 3.95
C GLY A 153 -0.50 -8.42 3.38
N LEU A 154 0.12 -9.24 4.23
CA LEU A 154 0.72 -10.50 3.80
C LEU A 154 -0.38 -11.42 3.28
N THR A 155 -0.32 -11.77 2.01
CA THR A 155 -1.22 -12.71 1.34
C THR A 155 -0.45 -13.98 1.00
N THR A 156 -0.97 -15.13 1.40
CA THR A 156 -0.50 -16.43 0.95
C THR A 156 -1.47 -16.97 -0.10
N PHE A 157 -0.97 -17.63 -1.14
CA PHE A 157 -1.76 -18.20 -2.21
C PHE A 157 -0.99 -19.34 -2.89
N LYS A 158 -1.71 -20.15 -3.67
CA LYS A 158 -1.10 -21.13 -4.56
C LYS A 158 -1.23 -20.71 -6.01
N TYR A 159 -0.18 -20.94 -6.78
CA TYR A 159 -0.20 -20.86 -8.24
C TYR A 159 0.11 -22.24 -8.78
N ASN A 160 -0.88 -22.90 -9.40
CA ASN A 160 -0.85 -24.34 -9.59
C ASN A 160 -0.56 -25.04 -8.24
N ASP A 161 0.54 -25.78 -8.11
CA ASP A 161 0.93 -26.46 -6.86
C ASP A 161 2.01 -25.71 -6.04
N LEU A 162 2.41 -24.51 -6.49
CA LEU A 162 3.46 -23.73 -5.83
C LEU A 162 2.85 -22.79 -4.77
N GLU A 163 3.27 -22.97 -3.52
CA GLU A 163 2.90 -22.06 -2.44
C GLU A 163 3.72 -20.78 -2.55
N MET A 164 3.04 -19.65 -2.51
CA MET A 164 3.64 -18.32 -2.61
C MET A 164 3.10 -17.40 -1.53
N SER A 165 3.89 -16.43 -1.16
CA SER A 165 3.44 -15.31 -0.33
C SER A 165 3.80 -13.98 -1.00
N ILE A 166 2.95 -12.98 -0.81
CA ILE A 166 3.17 -11.62 -1.28
C ILE A 166 2.79 -10.63 -0.19
N VAL A 167 3.57 -9.57 -0.07
CA VAL A 167 3.36 -8.54 0.94
C VAL A 167 3.69 -7.17 0.38
N ASP A 168 2.89 -6.16 0.74
CA ASP A 168 3.26 -4.76 0.51
C ASP A 168 4.35 -4.38 1.49
N CYS A 169 5.46 -3.88 0.99
CA CYS A 169 6.58 -3.48 1.84
C CYS A 169 7.35 -2.28 1.32
N ALA A 170 8.04 -1.62 2.24
CA ALA A 170 9.01 -0.59 1.95
C ALA A 170 10.29 -0.88 2.72
N GLY A 171 11.44 -0.64 2.07
CA GLY A 171 12.75 -0.68 2.72
C GLY A 171 13.31 0.72 2.84
N ASN A 172 13.77 1.10 4.03
CA ASN A 172 14.30 2.41 4.33
C ASN A 172 15.78 2.33 4.72
N VAL A 173 16.57 3.28 4.23
CA VAL A 173 17.97 3.51 4.62
C VAL A 173 18.08 4.82 5.39
N LYS A 174 19.10 4.92 6.23
CA LYS A 174 19.42 6.18 6.90
C LYS A 174 20.21 7.08 5.96
N ALA A 175 19.63 8.17 5.53
CA ALA A 175 20.30 9.22 4.76
C ALA A 175 20.43 10.48 5.60
N GLU A 176 21.66 10.80 6.03
CA GLU A 176 21.97 11.94 6.90
C GLU A 176 21.08 12.00 8.15
N LYS A 177 20.06 12.88 8.15
CA LYS A 177 19.13 13.11 9.26
C LYS A 177 17.72 12.53 9.04
N ARG A 178 17.47 11.85 7.92
CA ARG A 178 16.12 11.37 7.53
C ARG A 178 16.18 9.93 7.06
N MET A 179 15.08 9.23 7.23
CA MET A 179 14.86 7.95 6.58
C MET A 179 14.47 8.19 5.11
N LYS A 180 15.11 7.46 4.20
CA LYS A 180 14.84 7.53 2.77
C LYS A 180 14.39 6.13 2.29
N PRO A 181 13.24 6.01 1.64
CA PRO A 181 12.85 4.74 1.02
C PRO A 181 13.79 4.46 -0.16
N VAL A 182 14.32 3.23 -0.19
CA VAL A 182 15.08 2.68 -1.35
C VAL A 182 14.22 1.72 -2.14
N PHE A 183 13.17 1.22 -1.52
CA PHE A 183 12.19 0.37 -2.16
C PHE A 183 10.79 0.67 -1.60
N VAL A 184 9.81 0.73 -2.49
CA VAL A 184 8.39 0.75 -2.16
C VAL A 184 7.68 -0.14 -3.18
N GLY A 185 6.97 -1.16 -2.70
CA GLY A 185 6.33 -2.08 -3.61
C GLY A 185 5.83 -3.36 -2.95
N LYS A 186 5.94 -4.47 -3.70
CA LYS A 186 5.53 -5.78 -3.22
C LYS A 186 6.71 -6.75 -3.28
N MET A 187 6.85 -7.57 -2.24
CA MET A 187 7.78 -8.69 -2.21
C MET A 187 6.99 -10.00 -2.34
N VAL A 188 7.34 -10.78 -3.35
CA VAL A 188 6.88 -12.17 -3.51
C VAL A 188 7.96 -13.09 -2.99
N ARG A 189 7.57 -14.15 -2.24
CA ARG A 189 8.47 -15.20 -1.76
C ARG A 189 7.86 -16.57 -2.01
N THR A 190 8.70 -17.51 -2.47
CA THR A 190 8.34 -18.91 -2.65
C THR A 190 9.58 -19.80 -2.55
N ALA A 191 9.36 -21.11 -2.48
CA ALA A 191 10.46 -22.09 -2.59
C ALA A 191 11.06 -22.09 -4.00
N ALA A 192 12.33 -22.44 -4.10
CA ALA A 192 13.07 -22.66 -5.34
C ALA A 192 13.62 -24.08 -5.41
N LYS A 193 13.68 -24.63 -6.61
CA LYS A 193 14.38 -25.90 -6.88
C LYS A 193 15.90 -25.73 -6.71
N TYR A 194 16.44 -24.55 -7.03
CA TYR A 194 17.84 -24.23 -6.85
C TYR A 194 18.13 -23.85 -5.39
N ASP A 195 18.95 -24.67 -4.71
CA ASP A 195 19.34 -24.54 -3.30
C ASP A 195 20.80 -24.11 -3.09
N GLY A 196 21.51 -23.74 -4.17
CA GLY A 196 22.92 -23.35 -4.12
C GLY A 196 23.16 -22.10 -3.26
N GLU A 197 24.35 -22.05 -2.63
CA GLU A 197 24.77 -20.92 -1.78
C GLU A 197 24.94 -19.60 -2.53
N TYR A 198 25.33 -19.66 -3.81
CA TYR A 198 25.58 -18.48 -4.63
C TYR A 198 24.31 -18.04 -5.33
N PRO A 199 23.71 -16.93 -4.90
CA PRO A 199 22.46 -16.49 -5.50
C PRO A 199 22.66 -16.01 -6.95
N VAL A 200 21.60 -16.16 -7.74
CA VAL A 200 21.46 -15.57 -9.07
C VAL A 200 20.47 -14.41 -8.97
N TYR A 201 20.94 -13.22 -9.31
CA TYR A 201 20.13 -12.01 -9.30
C TYR A 201 19.79 -11.60 -10.73
N VAL A 202 18.53 -11.31 -10.98
CA VAL A 202 18.05 -10.84 -12.29
C VAL A 202 17.35 -9.51 -12.10
N TYR A 203 17.78 -8.51 -12.85
CA TYR A 203 17.15 -7.19 -12.92
C TYR A 203 16.53 -6.99 -14.30
N ILE A 204 15.25 -6.70 -14.34
CA ILE A 204 14.54 -6.36 -15.57
C ILE A 204 14.81 -4.88 -15.86
N LYS A 205 15.38 -4.59 -17.03
CA LYS A 205 15.60 -3.22 -17.49
C LYS A 205 14.27 -2.56 -17.82
N GLY A 206 14.11 -1.34 -17.37
CA GLY A 206 12.90 -0.56 -17.57
C GLY A 206 13.17 0.93 -17.53
N ASN A 207 12.40 1.66 -16.77
CA ASN A 207 12.67 3.07 -16.52
C ASN A 207 13.98 3.24 -15.75
N GLU A 208 14.60 4.43 -15.82
CA GLU A 208 15.92 4.75 -15.27
C GLU A 208 16.14 4.43 -13.76
N ARG A 209 15.05 4.11 -13.04
CA ARG A 209 15.09 3.73 -11.64
C ARG A 209 15.41 2.25 -11.39
N ALA A 210 15.28 1.40 -12.41
CA ALA A 210 15.55 -0.04 -12.34
C ALA A 210 17.04 -0.37 -12.44
N LEU A 211 17.89 0.46 -11.91
CA LEU A 211 19.31 0.16 -11.79
C LEU A 211 19.51 -0.89 -10.71
N PRO A 212 20.35 -1.92 -11.00
CA PRO A 212 20.78 -2.82 -9.95
C PRO A 212 21.33 -1.96 -8.81
N PRO A 213 20.96 -2.24 -7.57
CA PRO A 213 21.54 -1.53 -6.44
C PRO A 213 23.05 -1.63 -6.60
N THR A 214 23.76 -0.51 -6.55
CA THR A 214 25.24 -0.40 -6.65
C THR A 214 25.99 -1.23 -5.60
N ASN A 215 25.37 -2.13 -4.97
CA ASN A 215 25.61 -2.80 -3.72
C ASN A 215 25.99 -4.26 -3.85
N MET A 216 26.08 -4.79 -5.04
CA MET A 216 26.53 -6.17 -5.25
C MET A 216 28.05 -6.24 -5.36
N GLU A 217 28.75 -5.63 -4.39
CA GLU A 217 30.17 -5.84 -4.27
C GLU A 217 30.47 -7.33 -4.21
N GLY A 218 31.34 -7.79 -5.10
CA GLY A 218 31.75 -9.19 -5.19
C GLY A 218 30.84 -10.10 -6.01
N VAL A 219 29.79 -9.55 -6.69
CA VAL A 219 28.97 -10.33 -7.63
C VAL A 219 29.22 -9.85 -9.06
N GLU A 220 29.55 -10.77 -9.96
CA GLU A 220 29.91 -10.45 -11.34
C GLU A 220 28.65 -10.31 -12.22
N ASN A 221 28.69 -9.36 -13.18
CA ASN A 221 27.74 -9.33 -14.28
C ASN A 221 28.08 -10.48 -15.24
N VAL A 222 27.22 -11.51 -15.28
CA VAL A 222 27.43 -12.71 -16.07
C VAL A 222 26.63 -12.74 -17.38
N PHE A 223 25.64 -11.87 -17.49
CA PHE A 223 24.81 -11.72 -18.69
C PHE A 223 24.09 -10.38 -18.70
N GLU A 224 24.05 -9.76 -19.89
CA GLU A 224 23.30 -8.54 -20.12
C GLU A 224 22.74 -8.51 -21.54
N ASN A 225 21.48 -8.08 -21.67
CA ASN A 225 20.85 -7.77 -22.94
C ASN A 225 19.99 -6.50 -22.80
N GLU A 226 19.18 -6.18 -23.82
CA GLU A 226 18.31 -5.01 -23.82
C GLU A 226 17.22 -5.06 -22.73
N LYS A 227 16.83 -6.26 -22.24
CA LYS A 227 15.71 -6.46 -21.33
C LYS A 227 16.11 -6.73 -19.90
N MET A 228 17.27 -7.34 -19.66
CA MET A 228 17.70 -7.74 -18.30
C MET A 228 19.21 -7.76 -18.13
N VAL A 229 19.61 -7.70 -16.86
CA VAL A 229 20.99 -7.93 -16.42
C VAL A 229 20.96 -9.03 -15.39
N ILE A 230 21.93 -9.98 -15.47
CA ILE A 230 22.08 -11.08 -14.52
C ILE A 230 23.43 -10.95 -13.80
N TYR A 231 23.40 -11.00 -12.47
CA TYR A 231 24.58 -11.02 -11.62
C TYR A 231 24.65 -12.33 -10.86
N SER A 232 25.83 -12.95 -10.80
CA SER A 232 26.04 -14.15 -10.00
C SER A 232 27.52 -14.46 -9.85
N ASN A 233 27.89 -15.11 -8.75
CA ASN A 233 29.19 -15.78 -8.60
C ASN A 233 29.11 -17.28 -8.92
N TYR A 234 27.92 -17.78 -9.27
CA TYR A 234 27.72 -19.16 -9.67
C TYR A 234 28.10 -19.36 -11.14
N LYS A 235 29.19 -20.11 -11.39
CA LYS A 235 29.71 -20.35 -12.76
C LYS A 235 28.65 -20.98 -13.69
N ASP A 236 27.84 -21.87 -13.15
CA ASP A 236 26.80 -22.60 -13.89
C ASP A 236 25.41 -21.90 -13.81
N TRP A 237 25.36 -20.59 -13.67
CA TRP A 237 24.12 -19.82 -13.57
C TRP A 237 23.11 -20.14 -14.68
N LYS A 238 23.57 -20.57 -15.87
CA LYS A 238 22.70 -21.01 -16.98
C LYS A 238 21.88 -22.27 -16.68
N LYS A 239 22.26 -23.04 -15.65
CA LYS A 239 21.43 -24.16 -15.17
C LYS A 239 20.21 -23.64 -14.40
N VAL A 240 20.33 -22.48 -13.76
CA VAL A 240 19.24 -21.80 -13.05
C VAL A 240 18.39 -20.98 -14.03
N ILE A 241 19.05 -20.14 -14.84
CA ILE A 241 18.38 -19.33 -15.88
C ILE A 241 18.58 -20.00 -17.23
N ASN A 242 17.90 -21.10 -17.45
CA ASN A 242 17.91 -21.78 -18.74
C ASN A 242 17.08 -21.04 -19.79
N GLY A 243 17.08 -21.50 -21.04
CA GLY A 243 16.40 -20.82 -22.14
C GLY A 243 14.88 -20.66 -21.94
N THR A 244 14.22 -21.55 -21.18
CA THR A 244 12.80 -21.43 -20.85
C THR A 244 12.57 -20.32 -19.83
N VAL A 245 13.38 -20.26 -18.78
CA VAL A 245 13.35 -19.22 -17.76
C VAL A 245 13.67 -17.86 -18.39
N GLN A 246 14.71 -17.81 -19.23
CA GLN A 246 15.08 -16.57 -19.94
C GLN A 246 13.91 -16.01 -20.75
N LYS A 247 13.23 -16.85 -21.56
CA LYS A 247 12.04 -16.43 -22.32
C LYS A 247 10.92 -15.93 -21.43
N ALA A 248 10.71 -16.57 -20.27
CA ALA A 248 9.70 -16.12 -19.31
C ALA A 248 10.07 -14.76 -18.69
N LEU A 249 11.35 -14.56 -18.34
CA LEU A 249 11.86 -13.27 -17.86
C LEU A 249 11.74 -12.15 -18.90
N GLU A 250 11.98 -12.44 -20.18
CA GLU A 250 11.83 -11.47 -21.29
C GLU A 250 10.38 -11.04 -21.53
N ALA A 251 9.41 -11.78 -21.02
CA ALA A 251 8.01 -11.41 -21.06
C ALA A 251 7.60 -10.43 -19.94
N VAL A 252 8.44 -10.28 -18.92
CA VAL A 252 8.23 -9.30 -17.84
C VAL A 252 8.48 -7.89 -18.42
N LYS A 253 7.52 -7.00 -18.20
CA LYS A 253 7.61 -5.61 -18.67
C LYS A 253 7.52 -4.68 -17.48
N THR A 254 8.35 -3.65 -17.49
CA THR A 254 8.20 -2.49 -16.64
C THR A 254 7.33 -1.45 -17.34
N GLU A 255 6.46 -0.80 -16.59
CA GLU A 255 5.51 0.20 -17.06
C GLU A 255 5.56 1.43 -16.14
N LYS A 256 4.74 2.45 -16.41
CA LYS A 256 4.68 3.65 -15.56
C LYS A 256 4.34 3.34 -14.10
N ILE A 257 3.58 2.30 -13.86
CA ILE A 257 3.15 1.89 -12.50
C ILE A 257 4.16 0.92 -11.89
N LEU A 258 4.56 -0.13 -12.62
CA LEU A 258 5.58 -1.10 -12.20
C LEU A 258 6.95 -0.65 -12.73
N VAL A 259 7.72 0.03 -11.92
CA VAL A 259 8.97 0.68 -12.35
C VAL A 259 10.20 -0.20 -12.19
N ASP A 260 10.19 -1.12 -11.22
CA ASP A 260 11.31 -2.01 -10.90
C ASP A 260 10.84 -3.45 -10.78
N VAL A 261 11.58 -4.39 -11.37
CA VAL A 261 11.41 -5.82 -11.14
C VAL A 261 12.77 -6.46 -10.96
N ALA A 262 12.98 -7.12 -9.84
CA ALA A 262 14.20 -7.84 -9.54
C ALA A 262 13.90 -9.21 -8.91
N PHE A 263 14.70 -10.20 -9.28
CA PHE A 263 14.62 -11.56 -8.76
C PHE A 263 15.92 -11.90 -8.01
N SER A 264 15.76 -12.61 -6.91
CA SER A 264 16.86 -13.25 -6.20
C SER A 264 16.53 -14.74 -6.05
N ILE A 265 17.41 -15.61 -6.58
CA ILE A 265 17.19 -17.05 -6.62
C ILE A 265 18.40 -17.72 -5.94
N GLY A 266 18.18 -18.42 -4.85
CA GLY A 266 19.24 -19.12 -4.13
C GLY A 266 18.78 -19.65 -2.78
N LYS A 267 19.55 -20.54 -2.19
CA LYS A 267 19.26 -21.13 -0.88
C LYS A 267 17.86 -21.74 -0.77
N GLY A 268 17.38 -22.37 -1.85
CA GLY A 268 16.04 -22.95 -1.89
C GLY A 268 14.89 -21.97 -1.92
N LYS A 269 15.12 -20.68 -2.23
CA LYS A 269 14.10 -19.62 -2.25
C LYS A 269 14.18 -18.77 -3.51
N VAL A 270 13.02 -18.26 -3.91
CA VAL A 270 12.88 -17.14 -4.87
C VAL A 270 12.27 -15.97 -4.16
N PHE A 271 12.91 -14.83 -4.27
CA PHE A 271 12.34 -13.52 -3.92
C PHE A 271 12.14 -12.71 -5.19
N VAL A 272 11.00 -12.05 -5.31
CA VAL A 272 10.74 -11.10 -6.39
C VAL A 272 10.33 -9.78 -5.78
N MET A 273 11.07 -8.72 -6.12
CA MET A 273 10.73 -7.36 -5.73
C MET A 273 10.06 -6.65 -6.90
N LEU A 274 8.84 -6.18 -6.67
CA LEU A 274 8.02 -5.43 -7.61
C LEU A 274 7.91 -4.00 -7.11
N GLY A 275 8.77 -3.11 -7.62
CA GLY A 275 8.77 -1.69 -7.26
C GLY A 275 7.68 -0.93 -7.98
N TYR A 276 6.88 -0.16 -7.26
CA TYR A 276 5.82 0.67 -7.80
C TYR A 276 6.10 2.15 -7.55
N ASP A 277 5.76 2.99 -8.50
CA ASP A 277 5.98 4.45 -8.39
C ASP A 277 5.07 5.06 -7.31
N ASP A 278 3.83 4.56 -7.24
CA ASP A 278 2.88 4.88 -6.17
C ASP A 278 2.48 3.60 -5.41
N PRO A 279 2.19 3.70 -4.13
CA PRO A 279 1.64 2.57 -3.40
C PRO A 279 0.35 2.10 -4.10
N LEU A 280 0.35 0.90 -4.66
CA LEU A 280 -0.78 0.34 -5.43
C LEU A 280 -2.11 0.33 -4.66
N MET A 281 -2.06 0.49 -3.35
CA MET A 281 -3.20 0.37 -2.47
C MET A 281 -3.36 1.61 -1.59
N VAL A 282 -3.40 2.78 -2.22
CA VAL A 282 -3.93 3.99 -1.59
C VAL A 282 -5.42 4.02 -1.84
N LEU A 283 -6.19 4.07 -0.77
CA LEU A 283 -7.64 4.22 -0.82
C LEU A 283 -7.99 5.70 -0.77
N PRO A 284 -8.29 6.35 -1.90
CA PRO A 284 -8.84 7.68 -1.87
C PRO A 284 -10.29 7.59 -1.40
N LEU A 285 -10.55 7.98 -0.15
CA LEU A 285 -11.94 8.02 0.36
C LEU A 285 -12.81 9.02 -0.38
N GLN A 286 -12.19 10.11 -0.87
CA GLN A 286 -12.90 11.24 -1.47
C GLN A 286 -13.20 11.06 -2.95
N GLN A 287 -12.41 10.23 -3.62
CA GLN A 287 -12.53 9.98 -5.07
C GLN A 287 -13.12 8.59 -5.28
N GLU A 288 -13.71 8.38 -6.43
CA GLU A 288 -14.15 7.08 -6.89
C GLU A 288 -12.99 6.07 -6.89
N PHE A 289 -13.29 4.82 -6.59
CA PHE A 289 -12.28 3.78 -6.57
C PHE A 289 -11.79 3.50 -7.99
N ASP A 290 -10.50 3.76 -8.23
CA ASP A 290 -9.83 3.39 -9.48
C ASP A 290 -9.29 1.96 -9.37
N TYR A 291 -9.87 1.04 -10.14
CA TYR A 291 -9.46 -0.37 -10.15
C TYR A 291 -8.31 -0.67 -11.12
N LYS A 292 -7.96 0.26 -12.01
CA LYS A 292 -6.89 0.04 -13.02
C LYS A 292 -5.55 -0.40 -12.41
N PRO A 293 -5.08 0.17 -11.28
CA PRO A 293 -3.88 -0.33 -10.63
C PRO A 293 -3.98 -1.79 -10.20
N THR A 294 -5.17 -2.24 -9.76
CA THR A 294 -5.40 -3.63 -9.37
C THR A 294 -5.40 -4.55 -10.60
N GLU A 295 -5.90 -4.08 -11.73
CA GLU A 295 -5.88 -4.79 -13.00
C GLU A 295 -4.45 -4.99 -13.55
N VAL A 296 -3.63 -3.92 -13.51
CA VAL A 296 -2.20 -4.00 -13.81
C VAL A 296 -1.50 -4.98 -12.88
N TYR A 297 -1.81 -4.94 -11.60
CA TYR A 297 -1.26 -5.88 -10.63
C TYR A 297 -1.64 -7.34 -10.93
N LYS A 298 -2.91 -7.63 -11.31
CA LYS A 298 -3.35 -8.97 -11.75
C LYS A 298 -2.54 -9.47 -12.94
N GLY A 299 -2.33 -8.60 -13.93
CA GLY A 299 -1.51 -8.90 -15.11
C GLY A 299 -0.05 -9.21 -14.74
N ASN A 300 0.56 -8.38 -13.91
CA ASN A 300 1.94 -8.56 -13.45
C ASN A 300 2.11 -9.88 -12.68
N MET A 301 1.19 -10.20 -11.77
CA MET A 301 1.24 -11.44 -11.00
C MET A 301 1.15 -12.68 -11.89
N SER A 302 0.32 -12.65 -12.93
CA SER A 302 0.23 -13.75 -13.90
C SER A 302 1.58 -14.01 -14.60
N VAL A 303 2.31 -12.96 -14.99
CA VAL A 303 3.61 -13.09 -15.65
C VAL A 303 4.70 -13.54 -14.67
N ILE A 304 4.75 -12.94 -13.48
CA ILE A 304 5.74 -13.28 -12.44
C ILE A 304 5.59 -14.74 -12.01
N CYS A 305 4.37 -15.22 -11.79
CA CYS A 305 4.14 -16.62 -11.41
C CYS A 305 4.57 -17.61 -12.50
N LYS A 306 4.45 -17.26 -13.78
CA LYS A 306 4.99 -18.08 -14.89
C LYS A 306 6.53 -18.15 -14.87
N VAL A 307 7.21 -17.06 -14.51
CA VAL A 307 8.67 -17.07 -14.33
C VAL A 307 9.04 -18.00 -13.17
N ILE A 308 8.36 -17.87 -12.03
CA ILE A 308 8.60 -18.71 -10.85
C ILE A 308 8.33 -20.19 -11.17
N GLU A 309 7.26 -20.48 -11.89
CA GLU A 309 6.97 -21.85 -12.34
C GLU A 309 8.07 -22.40 -13.25
N ALA A 310 8.59 -21.58 -14.18
CA ALA A 310 9.70 -21.98 -15.04
C ALA A 310 11.00 -22.23 -14.26
N LEU A 311 11.26 -21.48 -13.19
CA LEU A 311 12.40 -21.68 -12.28
C LEU A 311 12.29 -22.99 -11.48
N ASN A 312 11.09 -23.52 -11.30
CA ASN A 312 10.83 -24.73 -10.52
C ASN A 312 10.59 -26.00 -11.38
N LYS A 313 10.65 -25.87 -12.70
CA LYS A 313 10.65 -27.01 -13.65
C LYS A 313 12.06 -27.48 -13.94
#